data_385911284701557f4974ff3603bce9aa
#
_entry.id   385911284701557f4974ff3603bce9aa
#
_cell.length_a   1.000
_cell.length_b   1.000
_cell.length_c   1.000
_cell.angle_alpha   90.00
_cell.angle_beta   90.00
_cell.angle_gamma   90.00
#
_symmetry.space_group_name_H-M   'P 1'
#
loop_
_entity.id
_entity.type
_entity.pdbx_description
1 polymer ?
#
loop_
_entity_poly.entity_id
_entity_poly.type
_entity_poly.pdbx_seq_one_letter_code
_entity_poly.pdbx_strand_id
1 'polypeptide(L)'
;MAPSVLIVNDGNVVDAVDDGPSIKGFHSNPNTSLVLHRSLHSDPLHVIAAQGHYLHIDNGQKILDATGGAAVACLGHGELRIQQAVIEQMQEVSYCHSLFYATRAAEELARLLIESTNGEMARAFFISSGSEAMEAALKLARQYHLEKASPEPQRVHFISRHQSYHGTTLGALAAGGHVARRAIFEPILSINTSRVSPCYAYRGLSDDARTEAEXVQTLEAELDAEFQRIGSDTVAAFVAEPVVGAALGCVPPSPGYFEAVRRVCDKYGALLIMDEVMSGTGRIGPEPSEKYPDPLHAWQDPLIGVVPDIMTMGXGLGGGYMPIAAMLTSHNVVDVLKRGSGAFSHGQTYQGHPLACRAGLEVQRIIQERKLINNVRKQGALLGRLLQERLGEHPAVGDIRGKGLFWGIEFVQSKVTKQPFDPSLGVAMKIHELGMERPHSISLYPGTGCADGKIGDHILLAPAYTVTSEDIRQIVDITVAVITQFFMQDVPVQPVQNGHGAYAESPKLSSDRG
;
A
#
# COMPACT_ATOMS: atom_id res chain seq x y z
N MET A 1 11.89 -20.80 -34.37
CA MET A 1 10.92 -19.76 -34.81
C MET A 1 10.88 -18.69 -33.73
N ALA A 2 11.15 -17.46 -34.12
CA ALA A 2 11.17 -16.34 -33.18
C ALA A 2 9.75 -16.01 -32.72
N PRO A 3 9.54 -15.66 -31.45
CA PRO A 3 8.22 -15.28 -30.99
C PRO A 3 7.79 -13.97 -31.67
N SER A 4 6.54 -13.90 -32.06
CA SER A 4 5.97 -12.71 -32.67
C SER A 4 5.93 -11.59 -31.64
N VAL A 5 6.61 -10.50 -31.96
CA VAL A 5 6.57 -9.29 -31.13
C VAL A 5 5.29 -8.54 -31.49
N LEU A 6 4.46 -8.30 -30.51
CA LEU A 6 3.29 -7.44 -30.68
C LEU A 6 3.77 -5.99 -30.88
N ILE A 7 3.65 -5.51 -32.11
CA ILE A 7 3.93 -4.11 -32.41
C ILE A 7 2.60 -3.36 -32.36
N VAL A 8 2.45 -2.49 -31.37
CA VAL A 8 1.30 -1.60 -31.30
C VAL A 8 1.61 -0.37 -32.13
N ASN A 9 0.95 -0.24 -33.26
CA ASN A 9 1.06 0.95 -34.12
C ASN A 9 -0.27 1.68 -34.12
N ASP A 10 -0.24 2.94 -33.71
CA ASP A 10 -1.33 3.93 -33.88
C ASP A 10 -2.72 3.48 -33.41
N GLY A 11 -2.80 2.92 -32.21
CA GLY A 11 -4.10 2.76 -31.53
C GLY A 11 -5.00 1.64 -32.01
N ASN A 12 -4.53 0.80 -32.93
CA ASN A 12 -5.29 -0.37 -33.38
C ASN A 12 -4.61 -1.66 -32.90
N VAL A 13 -5.37 -2.47 -32.18
CA VAL A 13 -4.92 -3.80 -31.79
C VAL A 13 -5.18 -4.71 -32.99
N VAL A 14 -4.13 -5.22 -33.59
CA VAL A 14 -4.27 -6.19 -34.69
C VAL A 14 -4.27 -7.60 -34.10
N ASP A 15 -5.33 -8.31 -34.40
CA ASP A 15 -5.53 -9.70 -33.96
C ASP A 15 -4.42 -10.61 -34.45
N ALA A 16 -3.68 -11.18 -33.53
CA ALA A 16 -2.88 -12.35 -33.80
C ALA A 16 -2.84 -13.21 -32.54
N VAL A 17 -3.94 -13.89 -32.30
CA VAL A 17 -3.93 -14.98 -31.34
C VAL A 17 -3.65 -16.25 -32.13
N ASP A 18 -2.39 -16.67 -32.15
CA ASP A 18 -2.05 -18.00 -32.59
C ASP A 18 -2.41 -18.93 -31.42
N ASP A 19 -3.41 -19.75 -31.63
CA ASP A 19 -3.78 -20.78 -30.67
C ASP A 19 -2.62 -21.76 -30.54
N GLY A 20 -1.81 -21.57 -29.51
CA GLY A 20 -0.75 -22.49 -29.17
C GLY A 20 -1.33 -23.90 -28.98
N PRO A 21 -0.47 -24.93 -28.99
CA PRO A 21 -0.95 -26.31 -28.97
C PRO A 21 -1.84 -26.58 -27.76
N SER A 22 -3.09 -26.99 -28.05
CA SER A 22 -4.03 -27.34 -26.99
C SER A 22 -3.56 -28.59 -26.25
N ILE A 23 -3.62 -28.51 -24.92
CA ILE A 23 -3.33 -29.69 -24.10
C ILE A 23 -4.49 -30.67 -24.28
N LYS A 24 -4.23 -31.78 -24.97
CA LYS A 24 -5.26 -32.77 -25.25
C LYS A 24 -5.81 -33.36 -23.96
N GLY A 25 -7.12 -33.34 -23.82
CA GLY A 25 -7.82 -33.96 -22.71
C GLY A 25 -8.44 -33.00 -21.71
N PHE A 26 -8.29 -31.69 -21.92
CA PHE A 26 -8.91 -30.71 -21.04
C PHE A 26 -10.23 -30.23 -21.67
N HIS A 27 -11.35 -30.74 -21.14
CA HIS A 27 -12.70 -30.33 -21.58
C HIS A 27 -13.23 -29.21 -20.69
N SER A 28 -12.51 -28.08 -20.62
CA SER A 28 -13.04 -26.89 -19.95
C SER A 28 -13.64 -25.95 -20.99
N ASN A 29 -14.67 -25.22 -20.61
CA ASN A 29 -15.14 -24.09 -21.39
C ASN A 29 -13.92 -23.18 -21.59
N PRO A 30 -13.54 -22.84 -22.83
CA PRO A 30 -12.34 -22.03 -23.05
C PRO A 30 -12.38 -20.66 -22.40
N ASN A 31 -13.57 -20.21 -21.99
CA ASN A 31 -13.74 -18.92 -21.32
C ASN A 31 -13.70 -19.02 -19.79
N THR A 32 -13.58 -20.24 -19.23
CA THR A 32 -13.53 -20.41 -17.78
C THR A 32 -12.07 -20.33 -17.31
N SER A 33 -11.82 -19.45 -16.33
CA SER A 33 -10.46 -19.30 -15.79
C SER A 33 -10.02 -20.54 -15.02
N LEU A 34 -8.79 -20.97 -15.26
CA LEU A 34 -8.17 -22.08 -14.55
C LEU A 34 -7.22 -21.59 -13.45
N VAL A 35 -7.13 -20.29 -13.27
CA VAL A 35 -6.34 -19.68 -12.20
C VAL A 35 -7.19 -19.66 -10.92
N LEU A 36 -6.58 -20.00 -9.79
CA LEU A 36 -7.25 -19.91 -8.49
C LEU A 36 -7.31 -18.43 -8.07
N HIS A 37 -8.36 -17.77 -8.53
CA HIS A 37 -8.60 -16.36 -8.19
C HIS A 37 -9.17 -16.22 -6.79
N ARG A 38 -9.16 -15.00 -6.26
CA ARG A 38 -9.75 -14.73 -4.94
C ARG A 38 -11.25 -14.97 -4.91
N SER A 39 -11.95 -14.75 -6.03
CA SER A 39 -13.35 -15.14 -6.19
C SER A 39 -13.45 -16.23 -7.25
N LEU A 40 -14.22 -17.25 -6.99
CA LEU A 40 -14.55 -18.31 -7.96
C LEU A 40 -15.98 -18.21 -8.45
N HIS A 41 -16.72 -17.16 -8.03
CA HIS A 41 -18.12 -16.96 -8.42
C HIS A 41 -18.25 -16.31 -9.78
N SER A 42 -17.22 -15.61 -10.25
CA SER A 42 -17.21 -14.96 -11.54
C SER A 42 -15.80 -14.93 -12.10
N ASP A 43 -15.67 -15.01 -13.40
CA ASP A 43 -14.37 -14.89 -14.06
C ASP A 43 -13.98 -13.40 -14.15
N PRO A 44 -12.72 -13.06 -13.87
CA PRO A 44 -12.28 -11.67 -14.00
C PRO A 44 -12.18 -11.25 -15.47
N LEU A 45 -12.16 -9.94 -15.71
CA LEU A 45 -11.95 -9.37 -17.03
C LEU A 45 -10.56 -9.76 -17.56
N HIS A 46 -10.47 -10.04 -18.86
CA HIS A 46 -9.20 -10.41 -19.51
C HIS A 46 -8.54 -9.16 -20.07
N VAL A 47 -7.37 -8.81 -19.50
CA VAL A 47 -6.54 -7.72 -19.99
C VAL A 47 -5.68 -8.26 -21.13
N ILE A 48 -5.81 -7.65 -22.32
CA ILE A 48 -5.05 -8.09 -23.51
C ILE A 48 -3.90 -7.14 -23.84
N ALA A 49 -3.91 -5.92 -23.29
CA ALA A 49 -2.82 -4.96 -23.49
C ALA A 49 -2.90 -3.90 -22.39
N ALA A 50 -1.80 -3.19 -22.17
CA ALA A 50 -1.77 -2.07 -21.23
C ALA A 50 -0.82 -1.00 -21.77
N GLN A 51 -1.25 0.27 -21.75
CA GLN A 51 -0.46 1.37 -22.29
C GLN A 51 -0.80 2.65 -21.53
N GLY A 52 0.22 3.37 -21.10
CA GLY A 52 0.03 4.61 -20.35
C GLY A 52 -0.76 4.34 -19.07
N HIS A 53 -1.91 5.00 -18.93
CA HIS A 53 -2.73 4.86 -17.74
C HIS A 53 -3.93 3.91 -17.96
N TYR A 54 -3.91 3.10 -19.01
CA TYR A 54 -5.09 2.31 -19.42
C TYR A 54 -4.77 0.83 -19.55
N LEU A 55 -5.75 0.02 -19.14
CA LEU A 55 -5.80 -1.43 -19.40
C LEU A 55 -6.83 -1.67 -20.50
N HIS A 56 -6.46 -2.47 -21.49
CA HIS A 56 -7.33 -2.83 -22.61
C HIS A 56 -7.88 -4.23 -22.37
N ILE A 57 -9.20 -4.35 -22.42
CA ILE A 57 -9.93 -5.58 -22.09
C ILE A 57 -10.39 -6.24 -23.38
N ASP A 58 -10.47 -7.57 -23.38
CA ASP A 58 -10.87 -8.35 -24.58
C ASP A 58 -12.29 -8.06 -25.06
N ASN A 59 -13.13 -7.42 -24.23
CA ASN A 59 -14.49 -7.00 -24.62
C ASN A 59 -14.51 -5.62 -25.31
N GLY A 60 -13.34 -5.05 -25.60
CA GLY A 60 -13.20 -3.73 -26.22
C GLY A 60 -13.16 -2.56 -25.26
N GLN A 61 -13.32 -2.81 -23.97
CA GLN A 61 -13.33 -1.78 -22.94
C GLN A 61 -11.90 -1.29 -22.66
N LYS A 62 -11.78 -0.01 -22.35
CA LYS A 62 -10.51 0.63 -22.01
C LYS A 62 -10.66 1.18 -20.59
N ILE A 63 -10.02 0.53 -19.61
CA ILE A 63 -10.17 0.86 -18.19
C ILE A 63 -9.07 1.85 -17.78
N LEU A 64 -9.46 2.99 -17.24
CA LEU A 64 -8.52 3.96 -16.65
C LEU A 64 -8.01 3.38 -15.33
N ASP A 65 -6.70 3.15 -15.26
CA ASP A 65 -6.08 2.54 -14.09
C ASP A 65 -5.73 3.64 -13.07
N ALA A 66 -6.68 3.99 -12.23
CA ALA A 66 -6.53 5.07 -11.25
C ALA A 66 -5.92 4.58 -9.94
N THR A 67 -5.50 3.32 -9.88
CA THR A 67 -4.96 2.74 -8.65
C THR A 67 -3.58 2.08 -8.85
N GLY A 68 -3.15 1.91 -10.10
CA GLY A 68 -1.92 1.18 -10.38
C GLY A 68 -1.96 -0.25 -9.88
N GLY A 69 -3.13 -0.88 -9.91
CA GLY A 69 -3.36 -2.13 -9.21
C GLY A 69 -3.49 -1.85 -7.72
N ALA A 70 -2.49 -2.21 -6.93
CA ALA A 70 -2.43 -1.90 -5.50
C ALA A 70 -1.33 -0.87 -5.24
N ALA A 71 -1.39 0.27 -5.92
CA ALA A 71 -0.39 1.35 -5.86
C ALA A 71 0.98 0.92 -6.42
N VAL A 72 0.97 0.03 -7.40
CA VAL A 72 2.20 -0.60 -7.92
C VAL A 72 2.70 0.11 -9.19
N ALA A 73 1.82 0.33 -10.19
CA ALA A 73 2.21 0.78 -11.53
C ALA A 73 2.52 2.29 -11.54
N CYS A 74 3.56 2.68 -10.81
CA CYS A 74 3.89 4.08 -10.57
C CYS A 74 4.33 4.84 -11.84
N LEU A 75 4.77 4.13 -12.88
CA LEU A 75 5.12 4.74 -14.17
C LEU A 75 4.06 4.49 -15.24
N GLY A 76 2.93 3.90 -14.86
CA GLY A 76 1.95 3.43 -15.83
C GLY A 76 2.44 2.18 -16.53
N HIS A 77 1.93 1.94 -17.72
CA HIS A 77 2.15 0.69 -18.45
C HIS A 77 2.88 0.96 -19.76
N GLY A 78 3.71 0.02 -20.19
CA GLY A 78 4.33 0.05 -21.50
C GLY A 78 5.55 0.95 -21.62
N GLU A 79 6.28 1.23 -20.55
CA GLU A 79 7.50 2.05 -20.59
C GLU A 79 8.61 1.29 -21.32
N LEU A 80 8.93 1.74 -22.53
CA LEU A 80 9.88 1.05 -23.43
C LEU A 80 11.28 0.96 -22.83
N ARG A 81 11.71 1.98 -22.10
CA ARG A 81 13.04 2.01 -21.51
C ARG A 81 13.24 0.87 -20.53
N ILE A 82 12.20 0.54 -19.75
CA ILE A 82 12.26 -0.57 -18.78
C ILE A 82 12.26 -1.90 -19.53
N GLN A 83 11.40 -2.04 -20.55
CA GLN A 83 11.36 -3.25 -21.37
C GLN A 83 12.75 -3.55 -21.95
N GLN A 84 13.38 -2.54 -22.53
CA GLN A 84 14.71 -2.69 -23.13
C GLN A 84 15.75 -3.08 -22.08
N ALA A 85 15.71 -2.47 -20.90
CA ALA A 85 16.65 -2.78 -19.82
C ALA A 85 16.52 -4.24 -19.36
N VAL A 86 15.30 -4.75 -19.28
CA VAL A 86 15.06 -6.15 -18.88
C VAL A 86 15.59 -7.10 -19.98
N ILE A 87 15.35 -6.77 -21.26
CA ILE A 87 15.87 -7.58 -22.37
C ILE A 87 17.41 -7.64 -22.31
N GLU A 88 18.07 -6.52 -22.13
CA GLU A 88 19.54 -6.46 -22.02
C GLU A 88 20.04 -7.31 -20.85
N GLN A 89 19.36 -7.19 -19.69
CA GLN A 89 19.75 -7.97 -18.52
C GLN A 89 19.57 -9.48 -18.75
N MET A 90 18.49 -9.86 -19.46
CA MET A 90 18.26 -11.27 -19.79
C MET A 90 19.38 -11.83 -20.67
N GLN A 91 19.91 -11.02 -21.58
CA GLN A 91 21.04 -11.39 -22.44
C GLN A 91 22.35 -11.48 -21.64
N GLU A 92 22.51 -10.66 -20.60
CA GLU A 92 23.72 -10.64 -19.79
C GLU A 92 23.75 -11.79 -18.77
N VAL A 93 22.80 -11.79 -17.84
CA VAL A 93 22.57 -12.89 -16.89
C VAL A 93 21.15 -12.81 -16.37
N SER A 94 20.39 -13.87 -16.58
CA SER A 94 18.99 -13.93 -16.14
C SER A 94 18.86 -14.36 -14.67
N TYR A 95 19.74 -15.26 -14.22
CA TYR A 95 19.72 -15.76 -12.84
C TYR A 95 21.09 -16.29 -12.42
N CYS A 96 21.48 -16.00 -11.20
CA CYS A 96 22.55 -16.68 -10.50
C CYS A 96 22.25 -16.68 -9.01
N HIS A 97 22.81 -17.64 -8.28
CA HIS A 97 22.50 -17.81 -6.87
C HIS A 97 23.22 -16.76 -6.02
N SER A 98 22.46 -15.98 -5.28
CA SER A 98 23.01 -14.86 -4.48
C SER A 98 23.90 -15.30 -3.31
N LEU A 99 23.83 -16.57 -2.93
CA LEU A 99 24.73 -17.07 -1.89
C LEU A 99 26.20 -17.05 -2.36
N PHE A 100 26.43 -17.20 -3.66
CA PHE A 100 27.79 -17.32 -4.22
C PHE A 100 28.20 -16.12 -5.07
N TYR A 101 27.23 -15.38 -5.63
CA TYR A 101 27.54 -14.40 -6.67
C TYR A 101 26.80 -13.08 -6.40
N ALA A 102 27.42 -11.99 -6.82
CA ALA A 102 26.79 -10.69 -6.91
C ALA A 102 26.54 -10.33 -8.37
N THR A 103 25.58 -9.49 -8.65
CA THR A 103 25.36 -8.97 -10.00
C THR A 103 25.44 -7.45 -10.00
N ARG A 104 25.83 -6.89 -11.14
CA ARG A 104 25.88 -5.43 -11.29
C ARG A 104 24.51 -4.80 -11.05
N ALA A 105 23.43 -5.42 -11.55
CA ALA A 105 22.08 -4.88 -11.38
C ALA A 105 21.70 -4.73 -9.90
N ALA A 106 21.96 -5.77 -9.09
CA ALA A 106 21.64 -5.73 -7.66
C ALA A 106 22.49 -4.70 -6.93
N GLU A 107 23.81 -4.66 -7.24
CA GLU A 107 24.70 -3.72 -6.58
C GLU A 107 24.39 -2.26 -6.91
N GLU A 108 24.07 -1.98 -8.18
CA GLU A 108 23.72 -0.61 -8.60
C GLU A 108 22.38 -0.18 -8.00
N LEU A 109 21.38 -1.07 -7.94
CA LEU A 109 20.12 -0.74 -7.29
C LEU A 109 20.34 -0.49 -5.80
N ALA A 110 21.12 -1.34 -5.13
CA ALA A 110 21.42 -1.15 -3.71
C ALA A 110 22.09 0.20 -3.48
N ARG A 111 23.08 0.55 -4.31
CA ARG A 111 23.79 1.83 -4.19
C ARG A 111 22.82 3.01 -4.33
N LEU A 112 21.95 2.97 -5.36
CA LEU A 112 20.97 4.02 -5.59
C LEU A 112 20.05 4.19 -4.37
N LEU A 113 19.56 3.07 -3.82
CA LEU A 113 18.63 3.12 -2.68
C LEU A 113 19.32 3.59 -1.40
N ILE A 114 20.55 3.13 -1.14
CA ILE A 114 21.30 3.59 0.04
C ILE A 114 21.58 5.10 -0.06
N GLU A 115 22.00 5.56 -1.23
CA GLU A 115 22.23 6.98 -1.46
C GLU A 115 20.96 7.80 -1.28
N SER A 116 19.80 7.27 -1.69
CA SER A 116 18.52 7.98 -1.54
C SER A 116 18.12 8.16 -0.08
N THR A 117 18.70 7.38 0.84
CA THR A 117 18.46 7.56 2.28
C THR A 117 19.40 8.59 2.91
N ASN A 118 20.21 9.26 2.11
CA ASN A 118 21.24 10.19 2.59
C ASN A 118 22.22 9.48 3.54
N GLY A 119 22.49 8.20 3.26
CA GLY A 119 23.43 7.38 4.05
C GLY A 119 22.91 6.87 5.38
N GLU A 120 21.63 7.07 5.67
CA GLU A 120 21.03 6.58 6.93
C GLU A 120 20.90 5.06 6.95
N MET A 121 20.75 4.44 5.78
CA MET A 121 20.70 2.98 5.65
C MET A 121 22.03 2.46 5.13
N ALA A 122 22.37 1.22 5.50
CA ALA A 122 23.69 0.63 5.22
C ALA A 122 23.63 -0.49 4.18
N ARG A 123 22.54 -1.26 4.12
CA ARG A 123 22.43 -2.43 3.24
C ARG A 123 21.01 -2.59 2.75
N ALA A 124 20.87 -3.18 1.56
CA ALA A 124 19.59 -3.52 0.96
C ALA A 124 19.52 -5.04 0.72
N PHE A 125 18.34 -5.61 0.93
CA PHE A 125 18.03 -7.01 0.72
C PHE A 125 16.84 -7.06 -0.25
N PHE A 126 17.00 -7.68 -1.43
CA PHE A 126 16.00 -7.69 -2.48
C PHE A 126 15.28 -9.03 -2.54
N ILE A 127 13.96 -8.98 -2.53
CA ILE A 127 13.08 -10.15 -2.59
C ILE A 127 11.93 -9.86 -3.55
N SER A 128 10.92 -10.73 -3.58
CA SER A 128 9.94 -10.73 -4.67
C SER A 128 8.60 -10.12 -4.29
N SER A 129 8.35 -9.86 -3.01
CA SER A 129 7.07 -9.30 -2.56
C SER A 129 7.24 -8.53 -1.26
N GLY A 130 6.30 -7.62 -1.00
CA GLY A 130 6.26 -6.90 0.27
C GLY A 130 6.08 -7.82 1.47
N SER A 131 5.29 -8.90 1.33
CA SER A 131 5.13 -9.89 2.39
C SER A 131 6.48 -10.52 2.77
N GLU A 132 7.28 -10.88 1.77
CA GLU A 132 8.61 -11.44 2.00
C GLU A 132 9.57 -10.42 2.60
N ALA A 133 9.44 -9.15 2.22
CA ALA A 133 10.25 -8.08 2.82
C ALA A 133 9.94 -7.96 4.31
N MET A 134 8.66 -8.05 4.67
CA MET A 134 8.25 -8.00 6.07
C MET A 134 8.73 -9.23 6.84
N GLU A 135 8.67 -10.43 6.25
CA GLU A 135 9.25 -11.63 6.88
C GLU A 135 10.74 -11.42 7.20
N ALA A 136 11.48 -10.86 6.23
CA ALA A 136 12.91 -10.59 6.41
C ALA A 136 13.12 -9.57 7.54
N ALA A 137 12.28 -8.51 7.60
CA ALA A 137 12.40 -7.47 8.61
C ALA A 137 12.18 -8.03 10.03
N LEU A 138 11.13 -8.86 10.18
CA LEU A 138 10.84 -9.48 11.49
C LEU A 138 11.98 -10.39 11.93
N LYS A 139 12.52 -11.19 11.01
CA LYS A 139 13.64 -12.09 11.32
C LYS A 139 14.91 -11.31 11.62
N LEU A 140 15.16 -10.23 10.90
CA LEU A 140 16.35 -9.39 11.15
C LEU A 140 16.27 -8.74 12.53
N ALA A 141 15.10 -8.22 12.91
CA ALA A 141 14.89 -7.64 14.24
C ALA A 141 15.19 -8.67 15.34
N ARG A 142 14.69 -9.89 15.18
CA ARG A 142 14.97 -10.97 16.14
C ARG A 142 16.46 -11.27 16.21
N GLN A 143 17.12 -11.45 15.05
CA GLN A 143 18.54 -11.77 15.00
C GLN A 143 19.40 -10.65 15.62
N TYR A 144 19.05 -9.40 15.36
CA TYR A 144 19.74 -8.24 15.94
C TYR A 144 19.85 -8.37 17.46
N HIS A 145 18.70 -8.66 18.13
CA HIS A 145 18.69 -8.73 19.60
C HIS A 145 19.51 -9.91 20.12
N LEU A 146 19.64 -10.99 19.38
CA LEU A 146 20.46 -12.13 19.78
C LEU A 146 21.95 -11.86 19.62
N GLU A 147 22.32 -10.98 18.68
CA GLU A 147 23.74 -10.79 18.33
C GLU A 147 24.36 -9.54 18.95
N LYS A 148 23.60 -8.76 19.72
CA LYS A 148 24.15 -7.63 20.46
C LYS A 148 25.23 -8.11 21.43
N ALA A 149 26.16 -7.19 21.80
CA ALA A 149 27.23 -7.51 22.77
C ALA A 149 26.66 -8.10 24.06
N SER A 150 25.49 -7.60 24.51
CA SER A 150 24.72 -8.22 25.58
C SER A 150 23.43 -8.80 24.96
N PRO A 151 23.43 -10.08 24.60
CA PRO A 151 22.27 -10.66 23.92
C PRO A 151 20.99 -10.59 24.73
N GLU A 152 19.89 -10.41 24.04
CA GLU A 152 18.56 -10.34 24.65
C GLU A 152 17.64 -11.38 24.01
N PRO A 153 17.80 -12.68 24.38
CA PRO A 153 17.00 -13.75 23.77
C PRO A 153 15.52 -13.69 24.11
N GLN A 154 15.13 -12.91 25.12
CA GLN A 154 13.74 -12.73 25.51
C GLN A 154 12.98 -11.80 24.55
N ARG A 155 13.65 -11.11 23.64
CA ARG A 155 12.99 -10.20 22.67
C ARG A 155 12.35 -11.03 21.56
N VAL A 156 11.08 -11.42 21.78
CA VAL A 156 10.32 -12.32 20.91
C VAL A 156 8.98 -11.73 20.50
N HIS A 157 8.66 -10.51 20.94
CA HIS A 157 7.32 -9.93 20.74
C HIS A 157 7.39 -8.75 19.77
N PHE A 158 6.38 -8.63 18.92
CA PHE A 158 6.22 -7.49 17.99
C PHE A 158 4.93 -6.75 18.31
N ILE A 159 5.00 -5.42 18.32
CA ILE A 159 3.81 -4.57 18.49
C ILE A 159 3.53 -3.91 17.14
N SER A 160 2.27 -3.92 16.73
CA SER A 160 1.80 -3.20 15.55
C SER A 160 0.54 -2.42 15.91
N ARG A 161 -0.23 -2.02 14.91
CA ARG A 161 -1.46 -1.26 15.15
C ARG A 161 -2.68 -2.05 14.68
N HIS A 162 -3.81 -1.79 15.30
CA HIS A 162 -5.09 -2.25 14.76
C HIS A 162 -5.29 -1.65 13.38
N GLN A 163 -5.98 -2.39 12.50
CA GLN A 163 -6.30 -1.93 11.16
C GLN A 163 -5.04 -1.52 10.38
N SER A 164 -4.02 -2.39 10.45
CA SER A 164 -2.79 -2.27 9.65
C SER A 164 -2.66 -3.48 8.74
N TYR A 165 -1.83 -3.34 7.70
CA TYR A 165 -1.61 -4.43 6.76
C TYR A 165 -0.12 -4.54 6.46
N HIS A 166 0.45 -5.73 6.70
CA HIS A 166 1.90 -5.94 6.49
C HIS A 166 2.19 -7.15 5.59
N GLY A 167 1.18 -7.74 5.00
CA GLY A 167 1.36 -8.84 4.06
C GLY A 167 0.50 -10.05 4.38
N THR A 168 0.67 -11.12 3.60
CA THR A 168 -0.16 -12.32 3.66
C THR A 168 0.62 -13.61 3.90
N THR A 169 1.94 -13.58 4.00
CA THR A 169 2.69 -14.72 4.56
C THR A 169 2.34 -14.85 6.04
N LEU A 170 2.54 -16.03 6.63
CA LEU A 170 2.08 -16.26 8.00
C LEU A 170 2.68 -15.27 9.01
N GLY A 171 3.97 -14.95 8.90
CA GLY A 171 4.59 -13.96 9.79
C GLY A 171 4.10 -12.54 9.54
N ALA A 172 4.03 -12.14 8.28
CA ALA A 172 3.55 -10.80 7.93
C ALA A 172 2.07 -10.63 8.32
N LEU A 173 1.26 -11.66 8.09
CA LEU A 173 -0.15 -11.65 8.46
C LEU A 173 -0.31 -11.58 9.99
N ALA A 174 0.51 -12.33 10.72
CA ALA A 174 0.50 -12.31 12.19
C ALA A 174 0.87 -10.91 12.72
N ALA A 175 1.84 -10.25 12.09
CA ALA A 175 2.26 -8.91 12.49
C ALA A 175 1.19 -7.86 12.23
N GLY A 176 0.37 -8.02 11.19
CA GLY A 176 -0.64 -7.05 10.82
C GLY A 176 -1.86 -7.06 11.73
N GLY A 177 -2.69 -6.02 11.56
CA GLY A 177 -3.93 -5.86 12.32
C GLY A 177 -5.19 -5.88 11.46
N HIS A 178 -5.12 -6.45 10.27
CA HIS A 178 -6.28 -6.48 9.35
C HIS A 178 -7.20 -7.64 9.73
N VAL A 179 -8.27 -7.33 10.43
CA VAL A 179 -9.16 -8.32 11.08
C VAL A 179 -9.66 -9.37 10.08
N ALA A 180 -10.22 -8.92 8.95
CA ALA A 180 -10.84 -9.86 7.99
C ALA A 180 -9.83 -10.82 7.37
N ARG A 181 -8.62 -10.33 7.06
CA ARG A 181 -7.60 -11.17 6.43
C ARG A 181 -7.02 -12.19 7.40
N ARG A 182 -7.00 -11.86 8.70
CA ARG A 182 -6.45 -12.73 9.73
C ARG A 182 -7.43 -13.82 10.17
N ALA A 183 -8.73 -13.55 10.14
CA ALA A 183 -9.76 -14.26 10.89
C ALA A 183 -9.67 -15.77 10.75
N ILE A 184 -9.66 -16.30 9.52
CA ILE A 184 -9.65 -17.76 9.31
C ILE A 184 -8.27 -18.39 9.57
N PHE A 185 -7.20 -17.58 9.63
CA PHE A 185 -5.83 -18.08 9.81
C PHE A 185 -5.32 -17.92 11.25
N GLU A 186 -6.09 -17.26 12.14
CA GLU A 186 -5.65 -17.02 13.52
C GLU A 186 -5.08 -18.27 14.19
N PRO A 187 -5.71 -19.46 14.05
CA PRO A 187 -5.17 -20.64 14.74
C PRO A 187 -3.78 -21.09 14.33
N ILE A 188 -3.28 -20.64 13.17
CA ILE A 188 -1.94 -21.04 12.71
C ILE A 188 -0.95 -19.86 12.69
N LEU A 189 -1.33 -18.70 13.22
CA LEU A 189 -0.43 -17.56 13.34
C LEU A 189 0.36 -17.69 14.63
N SER A 190 1.65 -17.92 14.53
CA SER A 190 2.45 -18.40 15.65
C SER A 190 3.41 -17.38 16.25
N ILE A 191 3.64 -16.22 15.64
CA ILE A 191 4.55 -15.24 16.24
C ILE A 191 3.82 -14.41 17.31
N ASN A 192 4.57 -13.98 18.32
CA ASN A 192 4.02 -13.20 19.44
C ASN A 192 3.78 -11.76 18.99
N THR A 193 2.52 -11.37 18.90
CA THR A 193 2.15 -10.03 18.48
C THR A 193 1.04 -9.46 19.33
N SER A 194 1.03 -8.15 19.48
CA SER A 194 -0.10 -7.42 20.05
C SER A 194 -0.24 -6.10 19.30
N ARG A 195 -1.35 -5.40 19.56
CA ARG A 195 -1.69 -4.22 18.78
C ARG A 195 -2.16 -3.08 19.66
N VAL A 196 -1.80 -1.86 19.22
CA VAL A 196 -2.28 -0.62 19.82
C VAL A 196 -3.16 0.11 18.80
N SER A 197 -3.83 1.17 19.25
CA SER A 197 -4.73 1.94 18.40
C SER A 197 -4.00 2.59 17.23
N PRO A 198 -4.66 2.72 16.07
CA PRO A 198 -4.06 3.43 14.94
C PRO A 198 -4.04 4.94 15.17
N CYS A 199 -3.16 5.64 14.47
CA CYS A 199 -3.16 7.10 14.43
C CYS A 199 -4.11 7.55 13.32
N TYR A 200 -5.38 7.76 13.68
CA TYR A 200 -6.48 7.93 12.73
C TYR A 200 -7.35 9.10 13.18
N ALA A 201 -6.96 10.31 12.78
CA ALA A 201 -7.55 11.55 13.31
C ALA A 201 -9.08 11.61 13.10
N TYR A 202 -9.56 11.22 11.91
CA TYR A 202 -10.98 11.29 11.61
C TYR A 202 -11.83 10.55 12.66
N ARG A 203 -11.39 9.38 13.12
CA ARG A 203 -12.13 8.59 14.11
C ARG A 203 -11.53 8.61 15.51
N GLY A 204 -10.30 9.12 15.64
CA GLY A 204 -9.63 9.21 16.93
C GLY A 204 -9.92 10.47 17.71
N LEU A 205 -10.46 11.49 17.04
CA LEU A 205 -10.83 12.75 17.70
C LEU A 205 -12.32 12.71 18.07
N SER A 206 -12.63 13.15 19.29
CA SER A 206 -14.01 13.20 19.77
C SER A 206 -14.65 14.55 19.46
N ASP A 207 -15.97 14.62 19.60
CA ASP A 207 -16.75 15.85 19.37
C ASP A 207 -16.44 16.94 20.42
N ASP A 208 -15.72 16.60 21.50
CA ASP A 208 -15.36 17.51 22.58
C ASP A 208 -14.06 18.29 22.29
N ALA A 209 -13.76 18.51 21.02
CA ALA A 209 -12.63 19.34 20.57
C ALA A 209 -11.26 18.86 21.02
N ARG A 210 -11.06 17.55 21.03
CA ARG A 210 -9.75 16.93 21.27
C ARG A 210 -8.83 17.26 20.10
N THR A 211 -7.62 17.76 20.36
CA THR A 211 -6.66 18.14 19.33
C THR A 211 -5.86 16.94 18.85
N GLU A 212 -5.26 17.06 17.66
CA GLU A 212 -4.35 16.03 17.15
C GLU A 212 -3.14 15.87 18.09
N ALA A 213 -2.65 16.95 18.68
CA ALA A 213 -1.54 16.87 19.65
C ALA A 213 -1.94 16.00 20.85
N GLU A 214 -3.15 16.15 21.36
CA GLU A 214 -3.68 15.30 22.43
C GLU A 214 -3.82 13.83 22.01
N UNK A 215 -4.20 13.46 20.75
CA UNK A 215 -4.24 12.35 20.18
C UNK A 215 -3.04 11.66 20.23
N VAL A 216 -2.06 12.38 19.87
CA VAL A 216 -0.72 11.82 19.86
C VAL A 216 -0.22 11.48 21.27
N GLN A 217 -0.44 12.38 22.23
CA GLN A 217 -0.08 12.10 23.63
C GLN A 217 -0.76 10.83 24.15
N THR A 218 -2.04 10.66 23.85
CA THR A 218 -2.79 9.45 24.25
C THR A 218 -2.21 8.20 23.59
N LEU A 219 -1.89 8.27 22.30
CA LEU A 219 -1.32 7.14 21.57
C LEU A 219 0.09 6.79 22.08
N GLU A 220 0.88 7.80 22.43
CA GLU A 220 2.19 7.58 23.04
C GLU A 220 2.06 6.86 24.38
N ALA A 221 1.15 7.32 25.22
CA ALA A 221 0.89 6.68 26.54
C ALA A 221 0.40 5.25 26.36
N GLU A 222 -0.48 5.01 25.37
CA GLU A 222 -0.98 3.67 25.08
C GLU A 222 0.15 2.73 24.65
N LEU A 223 1.04 3.20 23.78
CA LEU A 223 2.18 2.40 23.33
C LEU A 223 3.13 2.09 24.48
N ASP A 224 3.44 3.09 25.30
CA ASP A 224 4.29 2.89 26.49
C ASP A 224 3.65 1.87 27.42
N ALA A 225 2.35 1.97 27.68
CA ALA A 225 1.62 1.02 28.52
C ALA A 225 1.64 -0.39 27.96
N GLU A 226 1.55 -0.53 26.64
CA GLU A 226 1.61 -1.85 25.99
C GLU A 226 2.99 -2.49 26.16
N PHE A 227 4.08 -1.73 26.02
CA PHE A 227 5.41 -2.22 26.31
C PHE A 227 5.51 -2.75 27.74
N GLN A 228 4.96 -1.99 28.70
CA GLN A 228 5.02 -2.40 30.11
C GLN A 228 4.15 -3.63 30.38
N ARG A 229 2.96 -3.70 29.74
CA ARG A 229 2.02 -4.81 29.94
C ARG A 229 2.64 -6.16 29.54
N ILE A 230 3.34 -6.18 28.38
CA ILE A 230 3.89 -7.43 27.85
C ILE A 230 5.32 -7.70 28.36
N GLY A 231 5.90 -6.74 29.05
CA GLY A 231 7.31 -6.80 29.48
C GLY A 231 8.18 -6.05 28.47
N SER A 232 8.62 -4.86 28.86
CA SER A 232 9.27 -3.94 27.91
C SER A 232 10.54 -4.50 27.28
N ASP A 233 11.24 -5.41 27.99
CA ASP A 233 12.45 -6.05 27.48
C ASP A 233 12.14 -7.28 26.59
N THR A 234 10.89 -7.60 26.35
CA THR A 234 10.50 -8.71 25.47
C THR A 234 10.14 -8.23 24.06
N VAL A 235 10.07 -6.92 23.82
CA VAL A 235 9.66 -6.38 22.53
C VAL A 235 10.87 -6.27 21.59
N ALA A 236 10.79 -6.99 20.46
CA ALA A 236 11.83 -6.90 19.42
C ALA A 236 11.69 -5.61 18.60
N ALA A 237 10.46 -5.28 18.21
CA ALA A 237 10.21 -4.13 17.35
C ALA A 237 8.76 -3.69 17.39
N PHE A 238 8.55 -2.41 17.06
CA PHE A 238 7.26 -1.84 16.69
C PHE A 238 7.23 -1.73 15.16
N VAL A 239 6.10 -2.10 14.55
CA VAL A 239 5.93 -2.16 13.10
C VAL A 239 4.79 -1.23 12.70
N ALA A 240 5.02 -0.33 11.73
CA ALA A 240 3.98 0.60 11.29
C ALA A 240 4.18 1.06 9.84
N GLU A 241 3.08 1.35 9.18
CA GLU A 241 3.07 2.04 7.88
C GLU A 241 3.12 3.55 8.15
N PRO A 242 3.99 4.32 7.47
CA PRO A 242 3.99 5.79 7.68
C PRO A 242 2.66 6.45 7.32
N VAL A 243 2.09 6.06 6.18
CA VAL A 243 0.71 6.40 5.80
C VAL A 243 -0.01 5.07 5.63
N VAL A 244 -1.08 4.86 6.37
CA VAL A 244 -1.75 3.54 6.36
C VAL A 244 -2.52 3.39 5.05
N GLY A 245 -2.16 2.37 4.28
CA GLY A 245 -2.72 2.14 2.95
C GLY A 245 -4.07 1.43 2.95
N ALA A 246 -4.04 0.16 2.56
CA ALA A 246 -5.27 -0.61 2.25
C ALA A 246 -6.21 -0.78 3.44
N ALA A 247 -5.67 -0.91 4.66
CA ALA A 247 -6.51 -1.23 5.83
C ALA A 247 -7.38 -0.06 6.27
N LEU A 248 -6.90 1.18 6.12
CA LEU A 248 -7.65 2.38 6.55
C LEU A 248 -8.03 3.31 5.40
N GLY A 249 -7.38 3.19 4.25
CA GLY A 249 -7.63 4.09 3.12
C GLY A 249 -6.81 5.38 3.17
N CYS A 250 -5.50 5.25 3.09
CA CYS A 250 -4.54 6.35 2.91
C CYS A 250 -4.53 7.37 4.07
N VAL A 251 -4.48 6.87 5.30
CA VAL A 251 -4.51 7.73 6.50
C VAL A 251 -3.10 8.20 6.86
N PRO A 252 -2.79 9.51 6.73
CA PRO A 252 -1.50 10.04 7.19
C PRO A 252 -1.47 10.12 8.73
N PRO A 253 -0.29 10.15 9.34
CA PRO A 253 -0.21 10.33 10.79
C PRO A 253 -0.50 11.77 11.17
N SER A 254 -0.92 11.98 12.41
CA SER A 254 -0.97 13.31 12.99
C SER A 254 0.46 13.80 13.26
N PRO A 255 0.70 15.12 13.19
CA PRO A 255 2.03 15.66 13.46
C PRO A 255 2.56 15.23 14.84
N GLY A 256 3.80 14.81 14.89
CA GLY A 256 4.46 14.38 16.11
C GLY A 256 4.28 12.90 16.46
N TYR A 257 3.43 12.18 15.73
CA TYR A 257 3.14 10.78 16.09
C TYR A 257 4.40 9.90 16.03
N PHE A 258 5.14 9.95 14.91
CA PHE A 258 6.31 9.06 14.78
C PHE A 258 7.47 9.47 15.67
N GLU A 259 7.59 10.76 16.01
CA GLU A 259 8.56 11.17 17.04
C GLU A 259 8.22 10.53 18.39
N ALA A 260 6.91 10.48 18.72
CA ALA A 260 6.46 9.82 19.96
C ALA A 260 6.75 8.31 19.92
N VAL A 261 6.47 7.66 18.78
CA VAL A 261 6.77 6.23 18.60
C VAL A 261 8.29 5.99 18.77
N ARG A 262 9.12 6.83 18.14
CA ARG A 262 10.59 6.70 18.25
C ARG A 262 11.05 6.82 19.70
N ARG A 263 10.48 7.78 20.45
CA ARG A 263 10.82 7.95 21.86
C ARG A 263 10.55 6.68 22.68
N VAL A 264 9.37 6.08 22.47
CA VAL A 264 9.00 4.87 23.22
C VAL A 264 9.90 3.69 22.85
N CYS A 265 10.13 3.48 21.55
CA CYS A 265 11.02 2.41 21.09
C CYS A 265 12.43 2.57 21.68
N ASP A 266 12.98 3.79 21.63
CA ASP A 266 14.31 4.08 22.14
C ASP A 266 14.37 3.87 23.66
N LYS A 267 13.34 4.30 24.37
CA LYS A 267 13.24 4.14 25.83
C LYS A 267 13.41 2.68 26.26
N TYR A 268 12.84 1.76 25.50
CA TYR A 268 12.80 0.33 25.86
C TYR A 268 13.76 -0.53 25.02
N GLY A 269 14.52 0.07 24.11
CA GLY A 269 15.50 -0.67 23.33
C GLY A 269 14.91 -1.52 22.21
N ALA A 270 13.69 -1.23 21.78
CA ALA A 270 13.06 -1.92 20.64
C ALA A 270 13.42 -1.23 19.34
N LEU A 271 13.40 -1.99 18.25
CA LEU A 271 13.61 -1.43 16.91
C LEU A 271 12.32 -0.84 16.36
N LEU A 272 12.45 0.11 15.44
CA LEU A 272 11.33 0.64 14.66
C LEU A 272 11.44 0.11 13.24
N ILE A 273 10.41 -0.65 12.81
CA ILE A 273 10.30 -1.14 11.43
C ILE A 273 9.22 -0.30 10.74
N MET A 274 9.59 0.41 9.69
CA MET A 274 8.62 1.14 8.88
C MET A 274 8.32 0.39 7.60
N ASP A 275 7.03 0.05 7.43
CA ASP A 275 6.54 -0.62 6.24
C ASP A 275 6.14 0.46 5.23
N GLU A 276 7.00 0.67 4.24
CA GLU A 276 6.73 1.61 3.15
C GLU A 276 6.38 0.90 1.84
N VAL A 277 5.91 -0.35 1.93
CA VAL A 277 5.61 -1.12 0.72
C VAL A 277 4.59 -0.39 -0.16
N MET A 278 3.57 0.20 0.43
CA MET A 278 2.54 0.91 -0.33
C MET A 278 2.79 2.43 -0.40
N SER A 279 3.23 3.03 0.70
CA SER A 279 3.35 4.49 0.82
C SER A 279 4.71 5.05 0.40
N GLY A 280 5.70 4.20 0.16
CA GLY A 280 7.07 4.64 -0.13
C GLY A 280 7.37 4.90 -1.59
N THR A 281 8.65 5.02 -1.88
CA THR A 281 9.18 5.24 -3.23
C THR A 281 8.53 6.42 -3.96
N GLY A 282 8.27 7.50 -3.24
CA GLY A 282 7.72 8.72 -3.80
C GLY A 282 6.19 8.81 -3.82
N ARG A 283 5.48 7.73 -3.49
CA ARG A 283 4.00 7.67 -3.60
C ARG A 283 3.31 8.82 -2.86
N ILE A 284 3.77 9.14 -1.64
CA ILE A 284 3.14 10.20 -0.85
C ILE A 284 3.69 11.60 -1.17
N GLY A 285 4.60 11.72 -2.14
CA GLY A 285 5.21 12.99 -2.48
C GLY A 285 5.91 13.64 -1.30
N PRO A 286 6.89 12.96 -0.69
CA PRO A 286 7.49 13.51 0.53
C PRO A 286 8.04 14.91 0.28
N GLU A 287 7.82 15.82 1.24
CA GLU A 287 8.22 17.22 1.10
C GLU A 287 9.73 17.37 1.31
N PRO A 288 10.40 18.16 0.49
CA PRO A 288 11.83 18.42 0.69
C PRO A 288 12.10 19.14 2.02
N SER A 289 13.29 18.91 2.55
CA SER A 289 13.78 19.60 3.74
C SER A 289 15.27 19.89 3.53
N GLU A 290 15.86 20.64 4.46
CA GLU A 290 17.30 20.91 4.41
C GLU A 290 18.09 19.60 4.43
N LYS A 291 17.68 18.64 5.27
CA LYS A 291 18.38 17.35 5.40
C LYS A 291 18.12 16.46 4.19
N TYR A 292 16.91 16.49 3.63
CA TYR A 292 16.54 15.64 2.49
C TYR A 292 15.99 16.54 1.37
N PRO A 293 16.88 17.15 0.57
CA PRO A 293 16.41 18.06 -0.50
C PRO A 293 15.68 17.36 -1.64
N ASP A 294 15.96 16.07 -1.87
CA ASP A 294 15.29 15.25 -2.89
C ASP A 294 14.76 13.96 -2.25
N PRO A 295 13.76 14.05 -1.37
CA PRO A 295 13.32 12.87 -0.63
C PRO A 295 12.61 11.87 -1.52
N LEU A 296 12.85 10.58 -1.25
CA LEU A 296 12.19 9.46 -1.92
C LEU A 296 11.28 8.70 -0.95
N HIS A 297 11.75 8.53 0.29
CA HIS A 297 11.10 7.66 1.26
C HIS A 297 10.09 8.45 2.10
N ALA A 298 9.00 7.78 2.51
CA ALA A 298 7.96 8.43 3.29
C ALA A 298 8.52 8.98 4.61
N TRP A 299 9.44 8.24 5.25
CA TRP A 299 9.99 8.69 6.54
C TRP A 299 10.82 9.97 6.41
N GLN A 300 11.26 10.32 5.21
CA GLN A 300 11.99 11.58 4.98
C GLN A 300 11.07 12.81 5.00
N ASP A 301 9.77 12.60 4.86
CA ASP A 301 8.80 13.70 4.95
C ASP A 301 8.78 14.27 6.36
N PRO A 302 8.79 15.61 6.53
CA PRO A 302 8.74 16.21 7.87
C PRO A 302 7.55 15.77 8.73
N LEU A 303 6.45 15.38 8.11
CA LEU A 303 5.29 14.88 8.86
C LEU A 303 5.61 13.57 9.60
N ILE A 304 6.46 12.73 9.03
CA ILE A 304 6.90 11.48 9.68
C ILE A 304 8.13 11.75 10.52
N GLY A 305 9.19 12.26 9.93
CA GLY A 305 10.30 12.93 10.59
C GLY A 305 11.23 12.09 11.45
N VAL A 306 11.23 10.75 11.28
CA VAL A 306 12.14 9.89 12.04
C VAL A 306 12.74 8.84 11.12
N VAL A 307 13.98 8.44 11.40
CA VAL A 307 14.67 7.40 10.65
C VAL A 307 14.33 6.05 11.27
N PRO A 308 13.80 5.09 10.49
CA PRO A 308 13.58 3.75 11.04
C PRO A 308 14.88 2.98 11.17
N ASP A 309 14.87 1.93 11.99
CA ASP A 309 16.00 1.00 12.06
C ASP A 309 16.01 0.05 10.87
N ILE A 310 14.80 -0.37 10.45
CA ILE A 310 14.58 -1.23 9.29
C ILE A 310 13.39 -0.65 8.53
N MET A 311 13.46 -0.68 7.21
CA MET A 311 12.33 -0.27 6.38
C MET A 311 12.09 -1.28 5.27
N THR A 312 10.85 -1.41 4.82
CA THR A 312 10.51 -2.25 3.69
C THR A 312 9.92 -1.41 2.56
N MET A 313 10.10 -1.85 1.31
CA MET A 313 9.65 -1.18 0.09
C MET A 313 9.03 -2.23 -0.82
N GLY A 314 8.18 -1.79 -1.66
CA GLY A 314 7.53 -2.71 -2.60
C GLY A 314 7.02 -2.04 -3.87
N UNK A 315 5.79 -2.04 -3.98
CA UNK A 315 5.19 -1.65 -4.96
C UNK A 315 5.82 -0.83 -5.87
N GLY A 316 6.06 0.40 -5.54
CA GLY A 316 6.69 1.40 -6.44
C GLY A 316 8.16 1.18 -6.80
N LEU A 317 8.79 0.21 -6.17
CA LEU A 317 10.21 -0.03 -6.46
C LEU A 317 10.43 -0.50 -7.90
N GLY A 318 9.63 -1.46 -8.35
CA GLY A 318 9.73 -2.00 -9.69
C GLY A 318 8.61 -1.57 -10.64
N GLY A 319 7.67 -0.76 -10.15
CA GLY A 319 6.58 -0.22 -10.97
C GLY A 319 5.69 -1.27 -11.63
N GLY A 320 5.73 -2.50 -11.16
CA GLY A 320 4.94 -3.60 -11.73
C GLY A 320 5.60 -4.32 -12.88
N TYR A 321 6.78 -3.87 -13.32
CA TYR A 321 7.46 -4.49 -14.46
C TYR A 321 8.08 -5.83 -14.12
N MET A 322 8.56 -5.99 -12.88
CA MET A 322 9.03 -7.27 -12.35
C MET A 322 8.64 -7.36 -10.89
N PRO A 323 8.38 -8.56 -10.36
CA PRO A 323 8.11 -8.70 -8.94
C PRO A 323 9.38 -8.41 -8.13
N ILE A 324 9.37 -7.32 -7.38
CA ILE A 324 10.49 -6.93 -6.54
C ILE A 324 10.01 -6.15 -5.32
N ALA A 325 10.66 -6.41 -4.20
CA ALA A 325 10.53 -5.65 -2.97
C ALA A 325 11.92 -5.56 -2.32
N ALA A 326 12.05 -4.73 -1.31
CA ALA A 326 13.33 -4.60 -0.62
C ALA A 326 13.13 -4.35 0.87
N MET A 327 14.11 -4.79 1.64
CA MET A 327 14.29 -4.38 3.03
C MET A 327 15.61 -3.62 3.10
N LEU A 328 15.58 -2.42 3.69
CA LEU A 328 16.80 -1.64 3.95
C LEU A 328 17.01 -1.59 5.46
N THR A 329 18.27 -1.64 5.88
CA THR A 329 18.59 -1.69 7.30
C THR A 329 19.72 -0.73 7.66
N SER A 330 19.65 -0.18 8.87
CA SER A 330 20.52 0.85 9.38
C SER A 330 21.94 0.34 9.66
N HIS A 331 22.88 1.27 9.78
CA HIS A 331 24.27 0.97 10.15
C HIS A 331 24.35 0.26 11.51
N ASN A 332 23.54 0.67 12.48
CA ASN A 332 23.53 0.05 13.80
C ASN A 332 23.21 -1.45 13.72
N VAL A 333 22.19 -1.80 12.95
CA VAL A 333 21.80 -3.22 12.80
C VAL A 333 22.90 -4.00 12.07
N VAL A 334 23.42 -3.46 10.98
CA VAL A 334 24.48 -4.13 10.20
C VAL A 334 25.74 -4.32 11.05
N ASP A 335 26.13 -3.30 11.83
CA ASP A 335 27.33 -3.39 12.67
C ASP A 335 27.22 -4.49 13.73
N VAL A 336 26.02 -4.66 14.31
CA VAL A 336 25.77 -5.74 15.27
C VAL A 336 25.97 -7.10 14.60
N LEU A 337 25.42 -7.30 13.40
CA LEU A 337 25.60 -8.55 12.67
C LEU A 337 27.08 -8.77 12.29
N LYS A 338 27.80 -7.73 11.86
CA LYS A 338 29.21 -7.84 11.50
C LYS A 338 30.07 -8.29 12.68
N ARG A 339 29.80 -7.74 13.88
CA ARG A 339 30.52 -8.11 15.09
C ARG A 339 30.12 -9.47 15.63
N GLY A 340 28.90 -9.91 15.31
CA GLY A 340 28.36 -11.20 15.72
C GLY A 340 28.71 -12.30 14.71
N SER A 341 27.66 -12.90 14.13
CA SER A 341 27.81 -14.01 13.19
C SER A 341 28.47 -13.62 11.86
N GLY A 342 28.40 -12.37 11.48
CA GLY A 342 28.85 -11.89 10.19
C GLY A 342 27.91 -12.22 9.05
N ALA A 343 26.66 -12.58 9.34
CA ALA A 343 25.71 -13.03 8.32
C ALA A 343 24.27 -12.71 8.74
N PHE A 344 23.39 -12.60 7.77
CA PHE A 344 21.94 -12.56 8.00
C PHE A 344 21.41 -13.99 7.80
N SER A 345 20.80 -14.58 8.83
CA SER A 345 20.33 -15.96 8.84
C SER A 345 18.99 -16.10 8.12
N HIS A 346 18.92 -15.63 6.89
CA HIS A 346 17.71 -15.63 6.07
C HIS A 346 18.11 -15.48 4.60
N GLY A 347 17.36 -16.10 3.73
CA GLY A 347 17.60 -15.96 2.31
C GLY A 347 16.52 -16.67 1.51
N GLN A 348 16.50 -16.40 0.22
CA GLN A 348 15.55 -16.97 -0.73
C GLN A 348 16.26 -17.28 -2.05
N THR A 349 15.72 -18.26 -2.78
CA THR A 349 16.27 -18.66 -4.08
C THR A 349 16.33 -17.50 -5.06
N TYR A 350 15.29 -16.66 -5.08
CA TYR A 350 15.20 -15.54 -6.03
C TYR A 350 15.62 -14.19 -5.45
N GLN A 351 16.21 -14.18 -4.28
CA GLN A 351 16.79 -12.98 -3.67
C GLN A 351 17.78 -12.33 -4.64
N GLY A 352 17.66 -11.00 -4.82
CA GLY A 352 18.55 -10.29 -5.71
C GLY A 352 18.44 -10.66 -7.18
N HIS A 353 17.27 -11.14 -7.63
CA HIS A 353 17.07 -11.60 -9.00
C HIS A 353 17.50 -10.52 -9.99
N PRO A 354 18.42 -10.84 -10.93
CA PRO A 354 18.99 -9.81 -11.80
C PRO A 354 17.97 -9.04 -12.64
N LEU A 355 16.97 -9.73 -13.20
CA LEU A 355 15.95 -9.06 -14.01
C LEU A 355 15.11 -8.12 -13.15
N ALA A 356 14.74 -8.56 -11.94
CA ALA A 356 13.95 -7.75 -11.03
C ALA A 356 14.74 -6.51 -10.58
N CYS A 357 16.00 -6.69 -10.21
CA CYS A 357 16.86 -5.59 -9.80
C CYS A 357 17.11 -4.62 -10.94
N ARG A 358 17.31 -5.12 -12.18
CA ARG A 358 17.51 -4.25 -13.33
C ARG A 358 16.25 -3.43 -13.62
N ALA A 359 15.07 -4.06 -13.55
CA ALA A 359 13.81 -3.33 -13.73
C ALA A 359 13.65 -2.25 -12.65
N GLY A 360 13.85 -2.60 -11.38
CA GLY A 360 13.78 -1.64 -10.28
C GLY A 360 14.76 -0.49 -10.44
N LEU A 361 15.99 -0.78 -10.84
CA LEU A 361 17.01 0.23 -11.08
C LEU A 361 16.55 1.23 -12.15
N GLU A 362 16.00 0.73 -13.25
CA GLU A 362 15.55 1.60 -14.33
C GLU A 362 14.33 2.42 -13.92
N VAL A 363 13.40 1.83 -13.17
CA VAL A 363 12.25 2.57 -12.62
C VAL A 363 12.74 3.73 -11.75
N GLN A 364 13.67 3.48 -10.84
CA GLN A 364 14.17 4.53 -9.94
C GLN A 364 14.95 5.61 -10.70
N ARG A 365 15.71 5.23 -11.73
CA ARG A 365 16.39 6.20 -12.59
C ARG A 365 15.40 7.12 -13.29
N ILE A 366 14.32 6.56 -13.85
CA ILE A 366 13.28 7.35 -14.51
C ILE A 366 12.64 8.32 -13.53
N ILE A 367 12.31 7.84 -12.32
CA ILE A 367 11.70 8.70 -11.29
C ILE A 367 12.60 9.90 -11.00
N GLN A 368 13.91 9.67 -10.84
CA GLN A 368 14.87 10.74 -10.56
C GLN A 368 15.04 11.68 -11.76
N GLU A 369 15.32 11.12 -12.92
CA GLU A 369 15.66 11.92 -14.11
C GLU A 369 14.50 12.79 -14.59
N ARG A 370 13.28 12.26 -14.53
CA ARG A 370 12.07 12.99 -14.94
C ARG A 370 11.47 13.81 -13.81
N LYS A 371 12.11 13.81 -12.63
CA LYS A 371 11.67 14.55 -11.43
C LYS A 371 10.21 14.25 -11.09
N LEU A 372 9.86 12.96 -11.12
CA LEU A 372 8.46 12.55 -11.00
C LEU A 372 7.91 12.79 -9.60
N ILE A 373 8.75 12.83 -8.55
CA ILE A 373 8.25 13.11 -7.21
C ILE A 373 7.73 14.55 -7.10
N ASN A 374 8.37 15.49 -7.83
CA ASN A 374 7.82 16.85 -7.94
C ASN A 374 6.42 16.83 -8.55
N ASN A 375 6.22 16.00 -9.58
CA ASN A 375 4.90 15.84 -10.19
C ASN A 375 3.91 15.18 -9.23
N VAL A 376 4.36 14.19 -8.43
CA VAL A 376 3.51 13.57 -7.41
C VAL A 376 2.99 14.62 -6.42
N ARG A 377 3.85 15.52 -5.95
CA ARG A 377 3.43 16.59 -5.05
C ARG A 377 2.41 17.52 -5.72
N LYS A 378 2.73 17.97 -6.94
CA LYS A 378 1.87 18.89 -7.70
C LYS A 378 0.50 18.27 -7.99
N GLN A 379 0.51 17.10 -8.61
CA GLN A 379 -0.74 16.44 -9.02
C GLN A 379 -1.51 15.90 -7.81
N GLY A 380 -0.79 15.49 -6.78
CA GLY A 380 -1.42 15.05 -5.53
C GLY A 380 -2.18 16.18 -4.83
N ALA A 381 -1.59 17.37 -4.80
CA ALA A 381 -2.27 18.56 -4.24
C ALA A 381 -3.53 18.87 -5.05
N LEU A 382 -3.44 18.80 -6.38
CA LEU A 382 -4.61 19.02 -7.25
C LEU A 382 -5.69 17.96 -7.01
N LEU A 383 -5.29 16.68 -6.93
CA LEU A 383 -6.22 15.58 -6.69
C LEU A 383 -6.98 15.78 -5.38
N GLY A 384 -6.25 16.04 -4.30
CA GLY A 384 -6.87 16.25 -2.98
C GLY A 384 -7.82 17.44 -2.97
N ARG A 385 -7.42 18.56 -3.58
CA ARG A 385 -8.25 19.76 -3.66
C ARG A 385 -9.54 19.49 -4.44
N LEU A 386 -9.43 18.86 -5.61
CA LEU A 386 -10.61 18.57 -6.44
C LEU A 386 -11.55 17.57 -5.78
N LEU A 387 -11.02 16.54 -5.12
CA LEU A 387 -11.85 15.59 -4.37
C LEU A 387 -12.62 16.32 -3.28
N GLN A 388 -11.95 17.19 -2.53
CA GLN A 388 -12.59 17.95 -1.46
C GLN A 388 -13.65 18.91 -2.00
N GLU A 389 -13.36 19.62 -3.09
CA GLU A 389 -14.31 20.54 -3.72
C GLU A 389 -15.56 19.83 -4.25
N ARG A 390 -15.36 18.66 -4.88
CA ARG A 390 -16.43 17.95 -5.57
C ARG A 390 -17.23 17.01 -4.66
N LEU A 391 -16.60 16.45 -3.63
CA LEU A 391 -17.22 15.41 -2.79
C LEU A 391 -17.26 15.76 -1.31
N GLY A 392 -16.60 16.82 -0.87
CA GLY A 392 -16.51 17.15 0.55
C GLY A 392 -17.86 17.38 1.20
N GLU A 393 -18.85 17.90 0.46
CA GLU A 393 -20.20 18.15 0.97
C GLU A 393 -21.19 17.00 0.66
N HIS A 394 -20.74 15.93 0.00
CA HIS A 394 -21.61 14.80 -0.32
C HIS A 394 -22.05 14.10 0.97
N PRO A 395 -23.38 13.85 1.15
CA PRO A 395 -23.87 13.33 2.42
C PRO A 395 -23.32 11.94 2.81
N ALA A 396 -22.85 11.14 1.86
CA ALA A 396 -22.29 9.83 2.13
C ALA A 396 -20.76 9.82 2.24
N VAL A 397 -20.09 10.97 2.06
CA VAL A 397 -18.62 11.07 2.16
C VAL A 397 -18.25 11.62 3.53
N GLY A 398 -17.70 10.77 4.37
CA GLY A 398 -17.31 11.14 5.73
C GLY A 398 -15.97 11.83 5.79
N ASP A 399 -14.99 11.32 5.03
CA ASP A 399 -13.63 11.87 5.08
C ASP A 399 -12.93 11.66 3.74
N ILE A 400 -12.14 12.65 3.36
CA ILE A 400 -11.23 12.60 2.22
C ILE A 400 -9.84 12.91 2.77
N ARG A 401 -8.91 11.96 2.65
CA ARG A 401 -7.57 12.11 3.25
C ARG A 401 -6.53 11.47 2.35
N GLY A 402 -5.31 11.91 2.53
CA GLY A 402 -4.20 11.35 1.77
C GLY A 402 -3.03 12.30 1.70
N LYS A 403 -2.04 11.91 0.89
CA LYS A 403 -0.85 12.72 0.67
C LYS A 403 -0.20 12.28 -0.65
N GLY A 404 0.27 13.23 -1.43
CA GLY A 404 0.83 12.93 -2.73
C GLY A 404 -0.24 12.32 -3.65
N LEU A 405 0.10 11.26 -4.36
CA LEU A 405 -0.85 10.54 -5.21
C LEU A 405 -1.37 9.28 -4.51
N PHE A 406 -1.85 9.47 -3.28
CA PHE A 406 -2.30 8.39 -2.40
C PHE A 406 -3.47 8.93 -1.59
N TRP A 407 -4.71 8.72 -2.08
CA TRP A 407 -5.91 9.36 -1.51
C TRP A 407 -6.99 8.35 -1.22
N GLY A 408 -7.66 8.51 -0.09
CA GLY A 408 -8.78 7.68 0.34
C GLY A 408 -10.05 8.52 0.50
N ILE A 409 -11.18 7.90 0.17
CA ILE A 409 -12.52 8.47 0.37
C ILE A 409 -13.28 7.47 1.22
N GLU A 410 -13.66 7.89 2.43
CA GLU A 410 -14.39 7.03 3.36
C GLU A 410 -15.88 7.37 3.30
N PHE A 411 -16.71 6.34 3.19
CA PHE A 411 -18.16 6.48 3.07
C PHE A 411 -18.83 6.21 4.40
N VAL A 412 -19.83 7.02 4.73
CA VAL A 412 -20.57 6.89 6.00
C VAL A 412 -22.06 7.06 5.74
N GLN A 413 -22.87 6.41 6.57
CA GLN A 413 -24.31 6.56 6.56
C GLN A 413 -24.71 7.93 7.12
N SER A 414 -23.96 8.43 8.10
CA SER A 414 -24.19 9.72 8.72
C SER A 414 -22.87 10.47 8.93
N LYS A 415 -22.75 11.65 8.35
CA LYS A 415 -21.57 12.51 8.54
C LYS A 415 -21.49 13.04 9.98
N VAL A 416 -22.64 13.26 10.60
CA VAL A 416 -22.70 13.81 11.96
C VAL A 416 -22.15 12.82 12.98
N THR A 417 -22.61 11.58 12.92
CA THR A 417 -22.20 10.55 13.87
C THR A 417 -21.00 9.73 13.38
N LYS A 418 -20.61 9.89 12.12
CA LYS A 418 -19.57 9.09 11.43
C LYS A 418 -19.93 7.62 11.35
N GLN A 419 -21.23 7.28 11.46
CA GLN A 419 -21.68 5.90 11.46
C GLN A 419 -21.43 5.26 10.10
N PRO A 420 -20.74 4.11 10.05
CA PRO A 420 -20.54 3.39 8.79
C PRO A 420 -21.84 2.77 8.27
N PHE A 421 -21.84 2.41 6.99
CA PHE A 421 -22.94 1.63 6.41
C PHE A 421 -22.93 0.21 6.95
N ASP A 422 -24.09 -0.43 6.96
CA ASP A 422 -24.21 -1.86 7.25
C ASP A 422 -23.34 -2.63 6.24
N PRO A 423 -22.47 -3.53 6.70
CA PRO A 423 -21.60 -4.28 5.79
C PRO A 423 -22.34 -5.13 4.76
N SER A 424 -23.58 -5.53 5.02
CA SER A 424 -24.40 -6.28 4.05
C SER A 424 -24.70 -5.48 2.77
N LEU A 425 -24.58 -4.16 2.83
CA LEU A 425 -24.79 -3.31 1.66
C LEU A 425 -23.61 -3.37 0.67
N GLY A 426 -22.42 -3.77 1.12
CA GLY A 426 -21.26 -3.92 0.26
C GLY A 426 -20.84 -2.65 -0.45
N VAL A 427 -20.89 -1.50 0.21
CA VAL A 427 -20.76 -0.18 -0.41
C VAL A 427 -19.45 -0.04 -1.19
N ALA A 428 -18.30 -0.33 -0.56
CA ALA A 428 -17.00 -0.15 -1.22
C ALA A 428 -16.88 -1.03 -2.45
N MET A 429 -17.22 -2.31 -2.33
CA MET A 429 -17.09 -3.27 -3.45
C MET A 429 -18.04 -2.91 -4.59
N LYS A 430 -19.27 -2.50 -4.27
CA LYS A 430 -20.24 -2.13 -5.32
C LYS A 430 -19.84 -0.85 -6.05
N ILE A 431 -19.25 0.12 -5.34
CA ILE A 431 -18.69 1.33 -5.96
C ILE A 431 -17.56 0.93 -6.93
N HIS A 432 -16.69 0.05 -6.50
CA HIS A 432 -15.63 -0.49 -7.38
C HIS A 432 -16.24 -1.15 -8.62
N GLU A 433 -17.22 -2.03 -8.44
CA GLU A 433 -17.86 -2.74 -9.54
C GLU A 433 -18.54 -1.77 -10.51
N LEU A 434 -19.28 -0.78 -10.00
CA LEU A 434 -19.92 0.24 -10.84
C LEU A 434 -18.88 1.04 -11.63
N GLY A 435 -17.76 1.37 -10.99
CA GLY A 435 -16.66 2.06 -11.68
C GLY A 435 -16.10 1.27 -12.85
N MET A 436 -16.04 -0.05 -12.72
CA MET A 436 -15.52 -0.91 -13.79
C MET A 436 -16.49 -1.04 -14.98
N GLU A 437 -17.75 -0.71 -14.79
CA GLU A 437 -18.76 -0.80 -15.87
C GLU A 437 -18.70 0.41 -16.80
N ARG A 438 -19.11 0.18 -18.08
CA ARG A 438 -19.33 1.29 -19.01
C ARG A 438 -20.50 2.15 -18.50
N PRO A 439 -20.48 3.45 -18.69
CA PRO A 439 -19.46 4.22 -19.42
C PRO A 439 -18.29 4.67 -18.56
N HIS A 440 -18.26 4.32 -17.26
CA HIS A 440 -17.22 4.82 -16.33
C HIS A 440 -15.86 4.25 -16.66
N SER A 441 -15.73 2.94 -16.68
CA SER A 441 -14.49 2.22 -17.05
C SER A 441 -13.25 2.76 -16.30
N ILE A 442 -13.32 2.73 -14.96
CA ILE A 442 -12.24 3.17 -14.08
C ILE A 442 -12.05 2.13 -12.97
N SER A 443 -10.80 1.89 -12.58
CA SER A 443 -10.52 1.07 -11.42
C SER A 443 -10.40 1.95 -10.18
N LEU A 444 -11.19 1.62 -9.15
CA LEU A 444 -11.18 2.27 -7.84
C LEU A 444 -10.92 1.16 -6.82
N TYR A 445 -9.95 1.33 -5.94
CA TYR A 445 -9.53 0.25 -5.04
C TYR A 445 -10.43 0.21 -3.79
N PRO A 446 -11.23 -0.85 -3.60
CA PRO A 446 -12.17 -0.89 -2.47
C PRO A 446 -11.50 -1.40 -1.20
N GLY A 447 -11.95 -0.90 -0.04
CA GLY A 447 -11.53 -1.40 1.25
C GLY A 447 -12.68 -1.42 2.23
N THR A 448 -12.66 -2.39 3.13
CA THR A 448 -13.67 -2.53 4.19
C THR A 448 -12.97 -2.69 5.53
N GLY A 449 -13.69 -2.31 6.61
CA GLY A 449 -13.19 -2.45 7.98
C GLY A 449 -12.47 -1.23 8.51
N CYS A 450 -12.50 -0.10 7.81
CA CYS A 450 -11.72 1.07 8.21
C CYS A 450 -12.24 1.73 9.50
N ALA A 451 -13.50 1.52 9.89
CA ALA A 451 -14.03 2.14 11.10
C ALA A 451 -13.56 1.43 12.38
N ASP A 452 -13.59 0.10 12.40
CA ASP A 452 -13.28 -0.66 13.61
C ASP A 452 -12.61 -2.02 13.35
N GLY A 453 -12.22 -2.27 12.11
CA GLY A 453 -11.67 -3.55 11.67
C GLY A 453 -12.69 -4.48 11.04
N LYS A 454 -13.98 -4.24 11.27
CA LYS A 454 -15.09 -5.08 10.75
C LYS A 454 -16.00 -4.31 9.81
N ILE A 455 -16.35 -3.07 10.17
CA ILE A 455 -17.24 -2.22 9.39
C ILE A 455 -16.50 -0.97 8.93
N GLY A 456 -17.07 -0.30 7.94
CA GLY A 456 -16.47 0.88 7.32
C GLY A 456 -16.11 0.59 5.87
N ASP A 457 -16.35 1.55 5.00
CA ASP A 457 -16.16 1.42 3.56
C ASP A 457 -15.31 2.58 3.06
N HIS A 458 -14.33 2.26 2.22
CA HIS A 458 -13.56 3.30 1.54
C HIS A 458 -13.17 2.84 0.15
N ILE A 459 -12.81 3.79 -0.68
CA ILE A 459 -12.03 3.53 -1.89
C ILE A 459 -10.74 4.33 -1.80
N LEU A 460 -9.72 3.85 -2.49
CA LEU A 460 -8.49 4.63 -2.62
C LEU A 460 -8.11 4.82 -4.08
N LEU A 461 -7.40 5.92 -4.31
CA LEU A 461 -6.83 6.31 -5.59
C LEU A 461 -5.32 6.39 -5.45
N ALA A 462 -4.61 5.81 -6.41
CA ALA A 462 -3.14 5.80 -6.41
C ALA A 462 -2.64 5.80 -7.87
N PRO A 463 -2.93 6.88 -8.62
CA PRO A 463 -2.57 6.91 -10.04
C PRO A 463 -1.06 6.99 -10.23
N ALA A 464 -0.63 6.77 -11.47
CA ALA A 464 0.80 6.79 -11.83
C ALA A 464 1.40 8.18 -11.60
N TYR A 465 2.69 8.23 -11.29
CA TYR A 465 3.43 9.49 -11.07
C TYR A 465 3.51 10.35 -12.32
N THR A 466 3.21 9.77 -13.48
CA THR A 466 3.28 10.43 -14.78
C THR A 466 1.99 11.16 -15.18
N VAL A 467 0.97 11.14 -14.31
CA VAL A 467 -0.31 11.79 -14.62
C VAL A 467 -0.12 13.30 -14.83
N THR A 468 -0.92 13.83 -15.75
CA THR A 468 -1.01 15.28 -15.99
C THR A 468 -2.17 15.85 -15.18
N SER A 469 -2.26 17.19 -15.14
CA SER A 469 -3.41 17.87 -14.51
C SER A 469 -4.71 17.46 -15.19
N GLU A 470 -4.69 17.28 -16.52
CA GLU A 470 -5.88 16.81 -17.25
C GLU A 470 -6.26 15.39 -16.85
N ASP A 471 -5.27 14.49 -16.70
CA ASP A 471 -5.54 13.12 -16.20
C ASP A 471 -6.20 13.16 -14.82
N ILE A 472 -5.71 14.02 -13.92
CA ILE A 472 -6.27 14.15 -12.58
C ILE A 472 -7.74 14.61 -12.65
N ARG A 473 -8.03 15.62 -13.50
CA ARG A 473 -9.41 16.11 -13.67
C ARG A 473 -10.33 15.01 -14.20
N GLN A 474 -9.84 14.21 -15.13
CA GLN A 474 -10.59 13.08 -15.68
C GLN A 474 -10.86 12.03 -14.58
N ILE A 475 -9.84 11.68 -13.81
CA ILE A 475 -9.99 10.71 -12.70
C ILE A 475 -11.05 11.21 -11.71
N VAL A 476 -10.98 12.49 -11.33
CA VAL A 476 -11.95 13.06 -10.39
C VAL A 476 -13.36 13.08 -10.99
N ASP A 477 -13.49 13.53 -12.24
CA ASP A 477 -14.81 13.59 -12.90
C ASP A 477 -15.48 12.21 -12.91
N ILE A 478 -14.75 11.17 -13.30
CA ILE A 478 -15.30 9.82 -13.36
C ILE A 478 -15.61 9.30 -11.95
N THR A 479 -14.71 9.51 -11.00
CA THR A 479 -14.91 9.07 -9.61
C THR A 479 -16.16 9.71 -9.01
N VAL A 480 -16.34 11.02 -9.23
CA VAL A 480 -17.53 11.75 -8.77
C VAL A 480 -18.80 11.17 -9.42
N ALA A 481 -18.74 10.90 -10.73
CA ALA A 481 -19.90 10.33 -11.44
C ALA A 481 -20.28 8.97 -10.87
N VAL A 482 -19.31 8.10 -10.60
CA VAL A 482 -19.55 6.77 -10.02
C VAL A 482 -20.20 6.90 -8.64
N ILE A 483 -19.62 7.71 -7.77
CA ILE A 483 -20.10 7.88 -6.40
C ILE A 483 -21.52 8.48 -6.40
N THR A 484 -21.73 9.51 -7.21
CA THR A 484 -23.02 10.17 -7.31
C THR A 484 -24.09 9.19 -7.78
N GLN A 485 -23.81 8.45 -8.86
CA GLN A 485 -24.76 7.46 -9.39
C GLN A 485 -25.07 6.38 -8.34
N PHE A 486 -24.05 5.86 -7.68
CA PHE A 486 -24.22 4.79 -6.69
C PHE A 486 -25.18 5.22 -5.58
N PHE A 487 -24.95 6.40 -5.00
CA PHE A 487 -25.76 6.85 -3.86
C PHE A 487 -27.13 7.42 -4.26
N MET A 488 -27.35 7.67 -5.54
CA MET A 488 -28.69 8.04 -6.02
C MET A 488 -29.55 6.83 -6.34
N GLN A 489 -28.95 5.76 -6.86
CA GLN A 489 -29.69 4.62 -7.41
C GLN A 489 -29.67 3.39 -6.51
N ASP A 490 -28.49 3.06 -5.95
CA ASP A 490 -28.32 1.78 -5.24
C ASP A 490 -28.49 1.90 -3.74
N VAL A 491 -27.94 2.98 -3.13
CA VAL A 491 -28.05 3.23 -1.68
C VAL A 491 -28.36 4.71 -1.47
N PRO A 492 -29.61 5.14 -1.62
CA PRO A 492 -29.95 6.56 -1.44
C PRO A 492 -29.65 7.06 -0.03
N VAL A 493 -29.07 8.25 0.06
CA VAL A 493 -28.80 8.95 1.33
C VAL A 493 -29.56 10.28 1.34
N GLN A 494 -30.07 10.64 2.51
CA GLN A 494 -30.77 11.91 2.68
C GLN A 494 -29.77 13.09 2.66
N PRO A 495 -30.11 14.20 2.02
CA PRO A 495 -29.27 15.39 2.10
C PRO A 495 -29.11 15.86 3.54
N VAL A 496 -27.94 16.42 3.86
CA VAL A 496 -27.72 17.04 5.18
C VAL A 496 -28.61 18.28 5.27
N GLN A 497 -29.57 18.28 6.18
CA GLN A 497 -30.35 19.47 6.45
C GLN A 497 -29.52 20.42 7.32
N ASN A 498 -29.18 21.57 6.77
CA ASN A 498 -28.52 22.63 7.52
C ASN A 498 -29.48 23.11 8.61
N GLY A 499 -29.06 22.99 9.82
CA GLY A 499 -29.73 23.12 11.08
C GLY A 499 -30.82 24.13 11.26
N HIS A 500 -31.81 23.76 11.88
CA HIS A 500 -32.59 24.24 13.02
C HIS A 500 -33.88 23.44 13.11
N GLY A 501 -33.96 22.63 14.11
CA GLY A 501 -35.21 22.22 14.75
C GLY A 501 -36.09 21.23 14.07
N ALA A 502 -36.15 20.12 14.66
CA ALA A 502 -37.27 19.25 14.94
C ALA A 502 -36.87 17.78 14.84
N TYR A 503 -36.95 17.15 15.96
CA TYR A 503 -36.87 15.69 16.07
C TYR A 503 -37.99 15.07 15.22
N ALA A 504 -37.63 14.33 14.18
CA ALA A 504 -38.60 13.51 13.47
C ALA A 504 -38.66 12.14 14.15
N GLU A 505 -39.83 11.78 14.62
CA GLU A 505 -40.08 10.48 15.22
C GLU A 505 -39.90 9.36 14.18
N SER A 506 -39.29 8.29 14.60
CA SER A 506 -39.14 7.07 13.80
C SER A 506 -40.52 6.48 13.47
N PRO A 507 -40.74 5.99 12.25
CA PRO A 507 -42.02 5.34 11.95
C PRO A 507 -42.12 4.02 12.73
N LYS A 508 -43.20 3.84 13.45
CA LYS A 508 -43.53 2.58 14.11
C LYS A 508 -43.89 1.55 13.06
N LEU A 509 -43.20 0.44 13.09
CA LEU A 509 -43.59 -0.76 12.34
C LEU A 509 -44.97 -1.22 12.85
N SER A 510 -45.96 -1.15 12.04
CA SER A 510 -47.28 -1.70 12.35
C SER A 510 -47.20 -3.22 12.20
N SER A 511 -47.43 -3.91 13.29
CA SER A 511 -47.66 -5.34 13.23
C SER A 511 -49.14 -5.56 12.83
N ASP A 512 -49.36 -5.99 11.62
CA ASP A 512 -50.67 -6.55 11.28
C ASP A 512 -50.48 -8.00 10.87
N ARG A 513 -51.07 -8.82 11.73
CA ARG A 513 -51.26 -10.24 11.46
C ARG A 513 -52.57 -10.40 10.69
N GLY A 514 -52.54 -11.16 9.62
CA GLY A 514 -53.70 -11.67 8.93
C GLY A 514 -53.26 -12.81 8.04
#